data_1f6e3592b28a518341d42b56cbaa5715
#
_entry.id   1f6e3592b28a518341d42b56cbaa5715
#
_cell.length_a   1.000
_cell.length_b   1.000
_cell.length_c   1.000
_cell.angle_alpha   90.00
_cell.angle_beta   90.00
_cell.angle_gamma   90.00
#
_symmetry.space_group_name_H-M   'P 1'
#
loop_
_entity.id
_entity.type
_entity.pdbx_description
1 polymer ?
#
loop_
_entity_poly.entity_id
_entity_poly.type
_entity_poly.pdbx_seq_one_letter_code
_entity_poly.pdbx_strand_id
1 'polypeptide(L)'
;EYECWIKNAEKSRVFAIVGQAGSGKTAFVSKLCHTSGNVAAIHFCRYNNDERANPKRAFMSLAYHLSTQLEEYRQELLSLTDLDKLLEKSTSRLFEYLFVEPLMKIHAPDRTIVLVIDALDEATKYMKNELVDLIVRDFQKTPEWLRLVITSRPEQDILRRLGHLNPVIIVNDSENNKNDIRGYLQCYLEPFMQDSNLKMQQEIIDKVLKKSEGSFLYAAEIVKAVELGTFNLKDVDNFPVGLTNIYLSYF
;
A
#
# COMPACT_ATOMS: atom_id res chain seq x y z
N GLU A 1 9.76 4.70 10.30
CA GLU A 1 8.70 4.03 11.10
C GLU A 1 8.63 2.53 10.80
N TYR A 2 8.58 2.11 9.54
CA TYR A 2 8.57 0.68 9.15
C TYR A 2 9.79 -0.06 9.70
N GLU A 3 11.00 0.47 9.54
CA GLU A 3 12.24 -0.14 10.03
C GLU A 3 12.26 -0.30 11.55
N CYS A 4 11.66 0.65 12.27
CA CYS A 4 11.50 0.54 13.73
C CYS A 4 10.44 -0.51 14.10
N TRP A 5 9.36 -0.60 13.33
CA TRP A 5 8.29 -1.55 13.57
C TRP A 5 8.73 -3.00 13.33
N ILE A 6 9.46 -3.26 12.26
CA ILE A 6 9.86 -4.64 11.92
C ILE A 6 10.84 -5.23 12.93
N LYS A 7 11.63 -4.39 13.60
CA LYS A 7 12.62 -4.78 14.62
C LYS A 7 12.02 -4.88 16.03
N ASN A 8 10.81 -4.38 16.26
CA ASN A 8 10.22 -4.33 17.59
C ASN A 8 9.12 -5.41 17.74
N ALA A 9 9.43 -6.45 18.53
CA ALA A 9 8.52 -7.56 18.80
C ALA A 9 7.31 -7.17 19.66
N GLU A 10 7.41 -6.11 20.48
CA GLU A 10 6.34 -5.67 21.38
C GLU A 10 5.23 -4.88 20.66
N LYS A 11 5.50 -4.38 19.45
CA LYS A 11 4.50 -3.66 18.66
C LYS A 11 3.52 -4.60 17.97
N SER A 12 2.36 -4.05 17.60
CA SER A 12 1.39 -4.75 16.76
C SER A 12 2.08 -5.45 15.57
N ARG A 13 1.67 -6.68 15.28
CA ARG A 13 2.15 -7.43 14.10
C ARG A 13 1.57 -6.93 12.78
N VAL A 14 0.67 -5.94 12.84
CA VAL A 14 0.06 -5.31 11.67
C VAL A 14 0.50 -3.85 11.57
N PHE A 15 1.07 -3.49 10.43
CA PHE A 15 1.44 -2.12 10.10
C PHE A 15 0.44 -1.59 9.06
N ALA A 16 -0.40 -0.67 9.50
CA ALA A 16 -1.47 -0.12 8.67
C ALA A 16 -1.13 1.31 8.21
N ILE A 17 -1.06 1.54 6.91
CA ILE A 17 -0.86 2.85 6.30
C ILE A 17 -2.18 3.33 5.73
N VAL A 18 -2.72 4.39 6.30
CA VAL A 18 -4.01 4.95 5.91
C VAL A 18 -3.82 6.36 5.39
N GLY A 19 -4.29 6.62 4.18
CA GLY A 19 -4.13 7.94 3.57
C GLY A 19 -5.04 8.13 2.36
N GLN A 20 -5.25 9.38 1.96
CA GLN A 20 -6.10 9.76 0.82
C GLN A 20 -5.59 9.19 -0.52
N ALA A 21 -6.44 9.25 -1.54
CA ALA A 21 -6.03 8.93 -2.91
C ALA A 21 -4.83 9.80 -3.33
N GLY A 22 -3.85 9.19 -4.00
CA GLY A 22 -2.65 9.93 -4.45
C GLY A 22 -1.61 10.24 -3.37
N SER A 23 -1.77 9.77 -2.12
CA SER A 23 -0.79 10.00 -1.02
C SER A 23 0.48 9.12 -1.10
N GLY A 24 0.65 8.33 -2.15
CA GLY A 24 1.87 7.53 -2.34
C GLY A 24 1.89 6.15 -1.66
N LYS A 25 0.77 5.65 -1.10
CA LYS A 25 0.71 4.34 -0.42
C LYS A 25 1.23 3.18 -1.27
N THR A 26 0.73 3.05 -2.49
CA THR A 26 1.16 1.99 -3.43
C THR A 26 2.63 2.17 -3.86
N ALA A 27 3.11 3.41 -4.00
CA ALA A 27 4.52 3.68 -4.27
C ALA A 27 5.41 3.24 -3.10
N PHE A 28 5.00 3.51 -1.86
CA PHE A 28 5.67 2.99 -0.67
C PHE A 28 5.72 1.46 -0.67
N VAL A 29 4.58 0.79 -0.91
CA VAL A 29 4.49 -0.67 -0.98
C VAL A 29 5.39 -1.23 -2.08
N SER A 30 5.39 -0.64 -3.28
CA SER A 30 6.26 -1.06 -4.38
C SER A 30 7.75 -0.95 -4.01
N LYS A 31 8.14 0.17 -3.40
CA LYS A 31 9.51 0.35 -2.90
C LYS A 31 9.84 -0.67 -1.82
N LEU A 32 8.94 -0.90 -0.87
CA LEU A 32 9.11 -1.87 0.20
C LEU A 32 9.35 -3.27 -0.35
N CYS A 33 8.55 -3.72 -1.31
CA CYS A 33 8.69 -5.03 -1.95
C CYS A 33 10.01 -5.19 -2.72
N HIS A 34 10.53 -4.09 -3.26
CA HIS A 34 11.79 -4.11 -4.00
C HIS A 34 13.02 -4.06 -3.10
N THR A 35 12.93 -3.38 -1.95
CA THR A 35 14.09 -3.12 -1.09
C THR A 35 14.17 -3.98 0.16
N SER A 36 13.03 -4.50 0.65
CA SER A 36 12.98 -5.27 1.90
C SER A 36 13.08 -6.77 1.63
N GLY A 37 14.14 -7.40 2.11
CA GLY A 37 14.30 -8.85 2.09
C GLY A 37 13.28 -9.61 2.97
N ASN A 38 12.47 -8.91 3.75
CA ASN A 38 11.47 -9.52 4.63
C ASN A 38 10.11 -9.76 3.95
N VAL A 39 9.80 -9.03 2.86
CA VAL A 39 8.53 -9.20 2.13
C VAL A 39 8.57 -10.51 1.36
N ALA A 40 7.66 -11.43 1.71
CA ALA A 40 7.56 -12.75 1.08
C ALA A 40 6.36 -12.87 0.14
N ALA A 41 5.29 -12.10 0.38
CA ALA A 41 4.11 -12.16 -0.46
C ALA A 41 3.38 -10.81 -0.48
N ILE A 42 2.76 -10.51 -1.62
CA ILE A 42 1.96 -9.31 -1.80
C ILE A 42 0.66 -9.61 -2.56
N HIS A 43 -0.42 -8.95 -2.16
CA HIS A 43 -1.66 -8.90 -2.90
C HIS A 43 -2.09 -7.45 -3.10
N PHE A 44 -2.41 -7.09 -4.34
CA PHE A 44 -2.98 -5.79 -4.70
C PHE A 44 -4.49 -5.94 -4.88
N CYS A 45 -5.27 -5.41 -3.95
CA CYS A 45 -6.73 -5.35 -4.12
C CYS A 45 -7.08 -4.39 -5.24
N ARG A 46 -8.18 -4.68 -5.97
CA ARG A 46 -8.65 -3.81 -7.05
C ARG A 46 -10.16 -3.93 -7.21
N TYR A 47 -10.87 -2.85 -6.94
CA TYR A 47 -12.34 -2.79 -6.93
C TYR A 47 -12.99 -3.26 -8.25
N ASN A 48 -12.44 -2.87 -9.40
CA ASN A 48 -12.98 -3.22 -10.72
C ASN A 48 -12.48 -4.58 -11.25
N ASN A 49 -11.92 -5.42 -10.39
CA ASN A 49 -11.44 -6.75 -10.74
C ASN A 49 -11.93 -7.73 -9.66
N ASP A 50 -12.93 -8.55 -10.00
CA ASP A 50 -13.57 -9.47 -9.07
C ASP A 50 -12.59 -10.46 -8.43
N GLU A 51 -11.56 -10.89 -9.13
CA GLU A 51 -10.55 -11.79 -8.57
C GLU A 51 -9.66 -11.09 -7.54
N ARG A 52 -9.25 -9.85 -7.83
CA ARG A 52 -8.40 -9.06 -6.93
C ARG A 52 -9.15 -8.47 -5.74
N ALA A 53 -10.46 -8.25 -5.86
CA ALA A 53 -11.31 -7.82 -4.76
C ALA A 53 -11.78 -8.99 -3.87
N ASN A 54 -11.59 -10.25 -4.31
CA ASN A 54 -12.09 -11.42 -3.62
C ASN A 54 -11.15 -11.84 -2.47
N PRO A 55 -11.63 -11.87 -1.20
CA PRO A 55 -10.82 -12.23 -0.04
C PRO A 55 -10.19 -13.62 -0.12
N LYS A 56 -10.91 -14.62 -0.65
CA LYS A 56 -10.37 -15.98 -0.80
C LYS A 56 -9.23 -16.02 -1.81
N ARG A 57 -9.37 -15.29 -2.94
CA ARG A 57 -8.31 -15.18 -3.94
C ARG A 57 -7.08 -14.44 -3.39
N ALA A 58 -7.29 -13.42 -2.57
CA ALA A 58 -6.21 -12.72 -1.89
C ALA A 58 -5.39 -13.67 -1.02
N PHE A 59 -6.04 -14.50 -0.20
CA PHE A 59 -5.34 -15.48 0.64
C PHE A 59 -4.64 -16.56 -0.18
N MET A 60 -5.27 -17.07 -1.22
CA MET A 60 -4.62 -18.05 -2.11
C MET A 60 -3.37 -17.48 -2.79
N SER A 61 -3.45 -16.23 -3.27
CA SER A 61 -2.30 -15.53 -3.87
C SER A 61 -1.16 -15.34 -2.87
N LEU A 62 -1.47 -14.89 -1.65
CA LEU A 62 -0.49 -14.73 -0.59
C LEU A 62 0.12 -16.08 -0.17
N ALA A 63 -0.69 -17.13 -0.02
CA ALA A 63 -0.21 -18.47 0.32
C ALA A 63 0.69 -19.04 -0.78
N TYR A 64 0.32 -18.85 -2.04
CA TYR A 64 1.15 -19.26 -3.17
C TYR A 64 2.52 -18.57 -3.15
N HIS A 65 2.55 -17.25 -3.05
CA HIS A 65 3.82 -16.53 -3.02
C HIS A 65 4.65 -16.93 -1.78
N LEU A 66 4.03 -17.07 -0.61
CA LEU A 66 4.71 -17.48 0.61
C LEU A 66 5.32 -18.89 0.45
N SER A 67 4.63 -19.81 -0.21
CA SER A 67 5.13 -21.17 -0.47
C SER A 67 6.36 -21.19 -1.38
N THR A 68 6.56 -20.17 -2.22
CA THR A 68 7.79 -20.04 -3.03
C THR A 68 9.00 -19.57 -2.21
N GLN A 69 8.78 -19.04 -1.01
CA GLN A 69 9.80 -18.49 -0.12
C GLN A 69 10.14 -19.41 1.06
N LEU A 70 9.21 -20.27 1.46
CA LEU A 70 9.34 -21.16 2.62
C LEU A 70 9.05 -22.59 2.20
N GLU A 71 10.12 -23.40 2.07
CA GLU A 71 10.01 -24.79 1.60
C GLU A 71 9.17 -25.67 2.55
N GLU A 72 9.39 -25.58 3.88
CA GLU A 72 8.58 -26.34 4.85
C GLU A 72 7.11 -26.00 4.76
N TYR A 73 6.77 -24.72 4.58
CA TYR A 73 5.39 -24.27 4.38
C TYR A 73 4.78 -24.84 3.09
N ARG A 74 5.58 -24.90 2.02
CA ARG A 74 5.14 -25.52 0.76
C ARG A 74 4.79 -26.99 0.95
N GLN A 75 5.62 -27.74 1.69
CA GLN A 75 5.37 -29.16 1.98
C GLN A 75 4.08 -29.34 2.81
N GLU A 76 3.85 -28.49 3.81
CA GLU A 76 2.60 -28.51 4.59
C GLU A 76 1.37 -28.25 3.71
N LEU A 77 1.43 -27.25 2.80
CA LEU A 77 0.33 -26.99 1.87
C LEU A 77 0.08 -28.15 0.89
N LEU A 78 1.12 -28.80 0.39
CA LEU A 78 0.99 -29.97 -0.49
C LEU A 78 0.42 -31.19 0.22
N SER A 79 0.54 -31.28 1.53
CA SER A 79 -0.06 -32.34 2.35
C SER A 79 -1.56 -32.16 2.60
N LEU A 80 -2.11 -30.95 2.32
CA LEU A 80 -3.53 -30.69 2.49
C LEU A 80 -4.35 -31.49 1.48
N THR A 81 -5.23 -32.33 1.99
CA THR A 81 -6.21 -33.03 1.20
C THR A 81 -7.43 -32.14 0.95
N ASP A 82 -8.12 -32.34 -0.17
CA ASP A 82 -9.39 -31.65 -0.47
C ASP A 82 -9.29 -30.12 -0.71
N LEU A 83 -8.21 -29.63 -1.35
CA LEU A 83 -8.06 -28.22 -1.69
C LEU A 83 -9.27 -27.64 -2.44
N ASP A 84 -9.90 -28.41 -3.32
CA ASP A 84 -11.09 -27.99 -4.06
C ASP A 84 -12.26 -27.67 -3.12
N LYS A 85 -12.42 -28.44 -2.04
CA LYS A 85 -13.47 -28.21 -1.03
C LYS A 85 -13.14 -27.01 -0.12
N LEU A 86 -11.89 -26.57 -0.04
CA LEU A 86 -11.52 -25.39 0.75
C LEU A 86 -12.13 -24.10 0.18
N LEU A 87 -12.30 -24.02 -1.14
CA LEU A 87 -12.93 -22.85 -1.78
C LEU A 87 -14.41 -22.69 -1.43
N GLU A 88 -15.09 -23.80 -1.08
CA GLU A 88 -16.49 -23.78 -0.65
C GLU A 88 -16.64 -23.31 0.81
N LYS A 89 -15.58 -23.39 1.62
CA LYS A 89 -15.61 -22.98 3.03
C LYS A 89 -15.68 -21.46 3.19
N SER A 90 -16.00 -21.03 4.40
CA SER A 90 -15.94 -19.60 4.75
C SER A 90 -14.50 -19.05 4.60
N THR A 91 -14.39 -17.76 4.37
CA THR A 91 -13.08 -17.07 4.23
C THR A 91 -12.22 -17.23 5.49
N SER A 92 -12.82 -17.24 6.68
CA SER A 92 -12.12 -17.48 7.95
C SER A 92 -11.53 -18.89 8.02
N ARG A 93 -12.30 -19.90 7.62
CA ARG A 93 -11.81 -21.27 7.62
C ARG A 93 -10.71 -21.50 6.60
N LEU A 94 -10.83 -20.87 5.42
CA LEU A 94 -9.77 -20.87 4.42
C LEU A 94 -8.48 -20.25 4.97
N PHE A 95 -8.58 -19.14 5.71
CA PHE A 95 -7.43 -18.51 6.35
C PHE A 95 -6.76 -19.44 7.37
N GLU A 96 -7.54 -20.14 8.19
CA GLU A 96 -7.00 -21.10 9.15
C GLU A 96 -6.23 -22.23 8.45
N TYR A 97 -6.79 -22.83 7.39
CA TYR A 97 -6.14 -23.89 6.63
C TYR A 97 -4.89 -23.44 5.86
N LEU A 98 -4.90 -22.23 5.31
CA LEU A 98 -3.78 -21.75 4.52
C LEU A 98 -2.66 -21.13 5.38
N PHE A 99 -2.98 -20.52 6.52
CA PHE A 99 -1.97 -19.76 7.28
C PHE A 99 -1.80 -20.27 8.71
N VAL A 100 -2.85 -20.46 9.48
CA VAL A 100 -2.70 -20.78 10.90
C VAL A 100 -2.15 -22.20 11.07
N GLU A 101 -2.85 -23.20 10.56
CA GLU A 101 -2.51 -24.61 10.76
C GLU A 101 -1.12 -24.99 10.18
N PRO A 102 -0.76 -24.64 8.91
CA PRO A 102 0.51 -25.03 8.37
C PRO A 102 1.69 -24.23 8.93
N LEU A 103 1.51 -22.91 9.19
CA LEU A 103 2.60 -22.09 9.71
C LEU A 103 2.95 -22.40 11.17
N MET A 104 2.03 -22.97 11.95
CA MET A 104 2.31 -23.43 13.32
C MET A 104 3.08 -24.75 13.38
N LYS A 105 3.20 -25.47 12.27
CA LYS A 105 3.89 -26.76 12.18
C LYS A 105 5.35 -26.63 11.71
N ILE A 106 5.70 -25.54 11.08
CA ILE A 106 7.04 -25.33 10.55
C ILE A 106 7.96 -24.62 11.54
N HIS A 107 9.26 -24.75 11.35
CA HIS A 107 10.23 -24.01 12.13
C HIS A 107 10.15 -22.51 11.83
N ALA A 108 10.37 -21.71 12.88
CA ALA A 108 10.42 -20.26 12.69
C ALA A 108 11.61 -19.89 11.77
N PRO A 109 11.40 -19.12 10.71
CA PRO A 109 12.48 -18.65 9.87
C PRO A 109 13.45 -17.73 10.65
N ASP A 110 14.71 -17.67 10.23
CA ASP A 110 15.74 -16.80 10.84
C ASP A 110 15.43 -15.30 10.67
N ARG A 111 14.44 -14.96 9.84
CA ARG A 111 13.99 -13.60 9.57
C ARG A 111 12.49 -13.44 9.79
N THR A 112 12.08 -12.23 10.14
CA THR A 112 10.66 -11.86 10.12
C THR A 112 10.11 -11.94 8.69
N ILE A 113 8.98 -12.58 8.51
CA ILE A 113 8.27 -12.68 7.22
C ILE A 113 7.15 -11.66 7.19
N VAL A 114 7.07 -10.91 6.10
CA VAL A 114 6.04 -9.87 5.90
C VAL A 114 5.15 -10.23 4.73
N LEU A 115 3.85 -10.27 4.99
CA LEU A 115 2.82 -10.26 3.97
C LEU A 115 2.38 -8.81 3.72
N VAL A 116 1.98 -8.50 2.50
CA VAL A 116 1.51 -7.16 2.13
C VAL A 116 0.15 -7.24 1.46
N ILE A 117 -0.80 -6.41 1.89
CA ILE A 117 -2.09 -6.21 1.22
C ILE A 117 -2.22 -4.72 0.90
N ASP A 118 -2.12 -4.38 -0.38
CA ASP A 118 -2.29 -3.01 -0.86
C ASP A 118 -3.73 -2.72 -1.24
N ALA A 119 -4.18 -1.49 -0.96
CA ALA A 119 -5.52 -0.98 -1.26
C ALA A 119 -6.65 -1.85 -0.65
N LEU A 120 -6.56 -2.14 0.65
CA LEU A 120 -7.52 -2.98 1.37
C LEU A 120 -8.98 -2.50 1.25
N ASP A 121 -9.21 -1.18 1.11
CA ASP A 121 -10.51 -0.58 0.82
C ASP A 121 -11.13 -1.10 -0.49
N GLU A 122 -10.31 -1.42 -1.47
CA GLU A 122 -10.77 -1.92 -2.78
C GLU A 122 -11.23 -3.40 -2.74
N ALA A 123 -11.07 -4.09 -1.61
CA ALA A 123 -11.67 -5.40 -1.37
C ALA A 123 -13.10 -5.34 -0.82
N THR A 124 -13.67 -4.13 -0.64
CA THR A 124 -15.03 -3.96 -0.14
C THR A 124 -16.06 -4.38 -1.19
N LYS A 125 -16.92 -5.32 -0.85
CA LYS A 125 -18.02 -5.80 -1.69
C LYS A 125 -19.34 -5.69 -0.92
N TYR A 126 -20.37 -5.12 -1.53
CA TYR A 126 -21.68 -4.94 -0.88
C TYR A 126 -21.59 -4.29 0.51
N MET A 127 -20.80 -3.22 0.64
CA MET A 127 -20.56 -2.48 1.89
C MET A 127 -19.90 -3.31 3.00
N LYS A 128 -19.34 -4.47 2.70
CA LYS A 128 -18.63 -5.33 3.65
C LYS A 128 -17.21 -5.62 3.16
N ASN A 129 -16.24 -5.48 4.05
CA ASN A 129 -14.85 -5.86 3.80
C ASN A 129 -14.44 -7.01 4.72
N GLU A 130 -14.51 -8.23 4.19
CA GLU A 130 -14.18 -9.45 4.95
C GLU A 130 -12.69 -9.54 5.28
N LEU A 131 -11.80 -8.96 4.46
CA LEU A 131 -10.36 -8.96 4.76
C LEU A 131 -10.06 -8.16 6.02
N VAL A 132 -10.73 -7.01 6.23
CA VAL A 132 -10.58 -6.23 7.46
C VAL A 132 -11.03 -7.04 8.67
N ASP A 133 -12.18 -7.70 8.59
CA ASP A 133 -12.69 -8.52 9.69
C ASP A 133 -11.72 -9.64 10.09
N LEU A 134 -11.12 -10.29 9.10
CA LEU A 134 -10.16 -11.37 9.29
C LEU A 134 -8.84 -10.89 9.88
N ILE A 135 -8.31 -9.80 9.34
CA ILE A 135 -7.06 -9.20 9.85
C ILE A 135 -7.23 -8.85 11.33
N VAL A 136 -8.33 -8.22 11.67
CA VAL A 136 -8.59 -7.79 13.03
C VAL A 136 -8.76 -8.97 14.00
N ARG A 137 -9.45 -10.03 13.58
CA ARG A 137 -9.83 -11.15 14.43
C ARG A 137 -8.86 -12.32 14.39
N ASP A 138 -8.41 -12.70 13.19
CA ASP A 138 -7.80 -14.00 12.98
C ASP A 138 -6.29 -13.93 12.72
N PHE A 139 -5.74 -12.81 12.25
CA PHE A 139 -4.31 -12.68 11.99
C PHE A 139 -3.46 -12.91 13.25
N GLN A 140 -3.99 -12.57 14.41
CA GLN A 140 -3.33 -12.81 15.71
C GLN A 140 -3.07 -14.30 16.01
N LYS A 141 -3.78 -15.22 15.36
CA LYS A 141 -3.60 -16.67 15.51
C LYS A 141 -2.38 -17.22 14.77
N THR A 142 -1.79 -16.45 13.86
CA THR A 142 -0.58 -16.86 13.11
C THR A 142 0.66 -16.72 13.99
N PRO A 143 1.80 -17.38 13.64
CA PRO A 143 3.05 -17.27 14.40
C PRO A 143 3.54 -15.82 14.54
N GLU A 144 4.27 -15.51 15.61
CA GLU A 144 4.75 -14.15 15.93
C GLU A 144 5.77 -13.61 14.91
N TRP A 145 6.50 -14.50 14.25
CA TRP A 145 7.45 -14.11 13.19
C TRP A 145 6.76 -13.68 11.88
N LEU A 146 5.43 -13.92 11.73
CA LEU A 146 4.66 -13.45 10.59
C LEU A 146 4.06 -12.08 10.89
N ARG A 147 4.30 -11.11 10.02
CA ARG A 147 3.80 -9.75 10.10
C ARG A 147 3.03 -9.36 8.85
N LEU A 148 2.18 -8.37 8.97
CA LEU A 148 1.31 -7.89 7.89
C LEU A 148 1.44 -6.38 7.72
N VAL A 149 1.69 -5.96 6.49
CA VAL A 149 1.57 -4.55 6.06
C VAL A 149 0.28 -4.41 5.26
N ILE A 150 -0.51 -3.43 5.59
CA ILE A 150 -1.74 -3.08 4.85
C ILE A 150 -1.72 -1.61 4.47
N THR A 151 -2.32 -1.29 3.33
CA THR A 151 -2.64 0.08 2.97
C THR A 151 -4.13 0.23 2.69
N SER A 152 -4.69 1.40 2.99
CA SER A 152 -6.12 1.68 2.76
C SER A 152 -6.38 3.17 2.61
N ARG A 153 -7.51 3.53 2.00
CA ARG A 153 -8.09 4.87 2.14
C ARG A 153 -8.72 5.01 3.52
N PRO A 154 -8.90 6.26 4.01
CA PRO A 154 -9.45 6.53 5.35
C PRO A 154 -10.99 6.38 5.38
N GLU A 155 -11.51 5.24 4.95
CA GLU A 155 -12.93 4.92 5.06
C GLU A 155 -13.33 4.71 6.52
N GLN A 156 -14.43 5.33 6.96
CA GLN A 156 -14.82 5.33 8.38
C GLN A 156 -14.98 3.91 8.95
N ASP A 157 -15.54 2.99 8.18
CA ASP A 157 -15.71 1.61 8.62
C ASP A 157 -14.38 0.89 8.80
N ILE A 158 -13.43 1.09 7.88
CA ILE A 158 -12.08 0.54 7.95
C ILE A 158 -11.31 1.14 9.13
N LEU A 159 -11.33 2.46 9.27
CA LEU A 159 -10.65 3.15 10.38
C LEU A 159 -11.15 2.69 11.75
N ARG A 160 -12.47 2.55 11.90
CA ARG A 160 -13.07 2.08 13.15
C ARG A 160 -12.59 0.68 13.52
N ARG A 161 -12.53 -0.24 12.54
CA ARG A 161 -12.12 -1.63 12.78
C ARG A 161 -10.62 -1.75 13.00
N LEU A 162 -9.80 -1.01 12.25
CA LEU A 162 -8.36 -1.02 12.39
C LEU A 162 -7.84 -0.17 13.55
N GLY A 163 -8.70 0.65 14.17
CA GLY A 163 -8.30 1.65 15.17
C GLY A 163 -7.48 1.08 16.33
N HIS A 164 -7.80 -0.13 16.81
CA HIS A 164 -7.05 -0.78 17.89
C HIS A 164 -5.67 -1.30 17.46
N LEU A 165 -5.37 -1.32 16.16
CA LEU A 165 -4.04 -1.66 15.63
C LEU A 165 -3.11 -0.45 15.58
N ASN A 166 -3.57 0.74 15.99
CA ASN A 166 -2.83 2.00 15.95
C ASN A 166 -2.24 2.28 14.54
N PRO A 167 -3.10 2.48 13.52
CA PRO A 167 -2.63 2.65 12.14
C PRO A 167 -1.75 3.90 12.00
N VAL A 168 -0.70 3.78 11.21
CA VAL A 168 0.06 4.95 10.76
C VAL A 168 -0.78 5.69 9.72
N ILE A 169 -1.11 6.96 9.99
CA ILE A 169 -1.93 7.78 9.09
C ILE A 169 -1.01 8.72 8.31
N ILE A 170 -1.03 8.59 6.99
CA ILE A 170 -0.40 9.56 6.10
C ILE A 170 -1.38 10.70 5.90
N VAL A 171 -1.02 11.88 6.40
CA VAL A 171 -1.79 13.11 6.23
C VAL A 171 -1.24 13.87 5.04
N ASN A 172 -2.07 14.13 4.03
CA ASN A 172 -1.65 14.81 2.81
C ASN A 172 -1.05 16.21 3.04
N ASP A 173 -1.46 16.90 4.09
CA ASP A 173 -0.96 18.23 4.44
C ASP A 173 0.16 18.22 5.50
N SER A 174 0.75 17.06 5.82
CA SER A 174 1.88 16.99 6.74
C SER A 174 3.13 17.62 6.14
N GLU A 175 3.98 18.24 6.97
CA GLU A 175 5.26 18.79 6.53
C GLU A 175 6.19 17.73 5.92
N ASN A 176 6.18 16.51 6.45
CA ASN A 176 6.95 15.40 5.89
C ASN A 176 6.50 15.10 4.45
N ASN A 177 5.19 14.99 4.23
CA ASN A 177 4.64 14.74 2.89
C ASN A 177 4.95 15.90 1.92
N LYS A 178 4.86 17.15 2.38
CA LYS A 178 5.23 18.32 1.59
C LYS A 178 6.70 18.30 1.20
N ASN A 179 7.59 17.94 2.13
CA ASN A 179 9.02 17.85 1.88
C ASN A 179 9.36 16.73 0.89
N ASP A 180 8.68 15.59 0.99
CA ASP A 180 8.87 14.48 0.05
C ASP A 180 8.39 14.86 -1.36
N ILE A 181 7.22 15.51 -1.49
CA ILE A 181 6.71 16.02 -2.78
C ILE A 181 7.66 17.11 -3.33
N ARG A 182 8.17 18.00 -2.49
CA ARG A 182 9.14 19.04 -2.88
C ARG A 182 10.39 18.40 -3.47
N GLY A 183 10.97 17.41 -2.78
CA GLY A 183 12.16 16.68 -3.27
C GLY A 183 11.90 15.99 -4.60
N TYR A 184 10.73 15.39 -4.77
CA TYR A 184 10.30 14.79 -6.03
C TYR A 184 10.24 15.83 -7.16
N LEU A 185 9.54 16.94 -6.94
CA LEU A 185 9.40 18.01 -7.94
C LEU A 185 10.76 18.63 -8.29
N GLN A 186 11.63 18.86 -7.32
CA GLN A 186 13.00 19.35 -7.56
C GLN A 186 13.76 18.41 -8.49
N CYS A 187 13.78 17.12 -8.18
CA CYS A 187 14.50 16.12 -8.96
C CYS A 187 14.03 16.03 -10.42
N TYR A 188 12.71 16.03 -10.64
CA TYR A 188 12.17 15.77 -11.96
C TYR A 188 11.88 17.02 -12.81
N LEU A 189 11.71 18.21 -12.19
CA LEU A 189 11.50 19.45 -12.93
C LEU A 189 12.80 20.24 -13.17
N GLU A 190 13.90 19.95 -12.46
CA GLU A 190 15.19 20.63 -12.64
C GLU A 190 15.65 20.70 -14.11
N PRO A 191 15.55 19.63 -14.92
CA PRO A 191 15.97 19.69 -16.33
C PRO A 191 15.21 20.73 -17.17
N PHE A 192 13.97 21.07 -16.76
CA PHE A 192 13.11 22.03 -17.45
C PHE A 192 13.22 23.46 -16.93
N MET A 193 14.08 23.68 -15.91
CA MET A 193 14.29 24.98 -15.24
C MET A 193 15.71 25.51 -15.38
N GLN A 194 16.52 24.95 -16.29
CA GLN A 194 17.95 25.30 -16.41
C GLN A 194 18.21 26.80 -16.72
N ASP A 195 17.30 27.45 -17.44
CA ASP A 195 17.38 28.88 -17.74
C ASP A 195 16.91 29.78 -16.59
N SER A 196 16.44 29.22 -15.48
CA SER A 196 15.90 29.95 -14.33
C SER A 196 16.92 30.03 -13.19
N ASN A 197 16.98 31.17 -12.50
CA ASN A 197 17.80 31.26 -11.30
C ASN A 197 17.19 30.47 -10.14
N LEU A 198 18.00 30.15 -9.12
CA LEU A 198 17.61 29.32 -7.99
C LEU A 198 16.34 29.84 -7.27
N LYS A 199 16.18 31.16 -7.15
CA LYS A 199 15.00 31.74 -6.51
C LYS A 199 13.74 31.47 -7.32
N MET A 200 13.80 31.62 -8.63
CA MET A 200 12.68 31.36 -9.53
C MET A 200 12.32 29.87 -9.57
N GLN A 201 13.31 28.99 -9.52
CA GLN A 201 13.10 27.54 -9.42
C GLN A 201 12.33 27.18 -8.14
N GLN A 202 12.72 27.74 -6.98
CA GLN A 202 12.02 27.53 -5.71
C GLN A 202 10.59 28.07 -5.76
N GLU A 203 10.36 29.25 -6.33
CA GLU A 203 9.01 29.81 -6.47
C GLU A 203 8.10 28.92 -7.33
N ILE A 204 8.62 28.35 -8.41
CA ILE A 204 7.88 27.40 -9.26
C ILE A 204 7.51 26.13 -8.46
N ILE A 205 8.49 25.53 -7.78
CA ILE A 205 8.28 24.33 -6.96
C ILE A 205 7.23 24.60 -5.87
N ASP A 206 7.33 25.73 -5.16
CA ASP A 206 6.39 26.08 -4.08
C ASP A 206 4.96 26.28 -4.62
N LYS A 207 4.81 26.87 -5.81
CA LYS A 207 3.51 27.03 -6.46
C LYS A 207 2.91 25.68 -6.85
N VAL A 208 3.69 24.78 -7.45
CA VAL A 208 3.23 23.42 -7.78
C VAL A 208 2.89 22.64 -6.53
N LEU A 209 3.74 22.69 -5.49
CA LEU A 209 3.51 22.06 -4.22
C LEU A 209 2.21 22.54 -3.55
N LYS A 210 1.98 23.85 -3.56
CA LYS A 210 0.71 24.41 -3.03
C LYS A 210 -0.51 23.89 -3.79
N LYS A 211 -0.43 23.85 -5.12
CA LYS A 211 -1.51 23.36 -5.99
C LYS A 211 -1.74 21.85 -5.89
N SER A 212 -0.74 21.08 -5.44
CA SER A 212 -0.86 19.63 -5.26
C SER A 212 -1.78 19.22 -4.12
N GLU A 213 -2.06 20.13 -3.18
CA GLU A 213 -2.84 19.83 -1.97
C GLU A 213 -2.32 18.57 -1.24
N GLY A 214 -1.00 18.34 -1.29
CA GLY A 214 -0.34 17.19 -0.70
C GLY A 214 -0.51 15.87 -1.48
N SER A 215 -0.94 15.91 -2.72
CA SER A 215 -1.08 14.74 -3.57
C SER A 215 0.20 14.47 -4.39
N PHE A 216 0.86 13.33 -4.14
CA PHE A 216 1.95 12.85 -4.99
C PHE A 216 1.52 12.58 -6.43
N LEU A 217 0.29 12.06 -6.60
CA LEU A 217 -0.23 11.78 -7.94
C LEU A 217 -0.39 13.06 -8.75
N TYR A 218 -0.84 14.17 -8.10
CA TYR A 218 -0.85 15.48 -8.75
C TYR A 218 0.56 15.87 -9.20
N ALA A 219 1.55 15.77 -8.32
CA ALA A 219 2.92 16.12 -8.65
C ALA A 219 3.47 15.29 -9.83
N ALA A 220 3.16 14.00 -9.86
CA ALA A 220 3.56 13.10 -10.95
C ALA A 220 2.87 13.47 -12.28
N GLU A 221 1.58 13.80 -12.26
CA GLU A 221 0.86 14.25 -13.46
C GLU A 221 1.39 15.59 -13.98
N ILE A 222 1.75 16.54 -13.10
CA ILE A 222 2.40 17.80 -13.53
C ILE A 222 3.75 17.53 -14.18
N VAL A 223 4.62 16.70 -13.57
CA VAL A 223 5.91 16.34 -14.17
C VAL A 223 5.71 15.76 -15.56
N LYS A 224 4.82 14.79 -15.70
CA LYS A 224 4.49 14.16 -16.98
C LYS A 224 3.95 15.16 -18.00
N ALA A 225 3.08 16.08 -17.59
CA ALA A 225 2.52 17.10 -18.48
C ALA A 225 3.60 18.09 -18.95
N VAL A 226 4.57 18.43 -18.11
CA VAL A 226 5.73 19.25 -18.46
C VAL A 226 6.66 18.50 -19.43
N GLU A 227 6.96 17.22 -19.17
CA GLU A 227 7.76 16.37 -20.06
C GLU A 227 7.14 16.25 -21.45
N LEU A 228 5.83 16.14 -21.54
CA LEU A 228 5.08 16.07 -22.80
C LEU A 228 4.90 17.44 -23.46
N GLY A 229 5.33 18.54 -22.83
CA GLY A 229 5.14 19.90 -23.31
C GLY A 229 3.70 20.41 -23.26
N THR A 230 2.79 19.70 -22.59
CA THR A 230 1.40 20.10 -22.41
C THR A 230 1.28 21.28 -21.43
N PHE A 231 2.13 21.30 -20.39
CA PHE A 231 2.21 22.39 -19.42
C PHE A 231 3.59 23.06 -19.52
N ASN A 232 3.59 24.39 -19.43
CA ASN A 232 4.81 25.18 -19.42
C ASN A 232 5.04 25.76 -18.03
N LEU A 233 6.20 25.53 -17.42
CA LEU A 233 6.55 26.03 -16.08
C LEU A 233 6.50 27.56 -15.97
N LYS A 234 6.63 28.30 -17.08
CA LYS A 234 6.44 29.76 -17.11
C LYS A 234 5.01 30.17 -16.79
N ASP A 235 4.04 29.27 -17.02
CA ASP A 235 2.61 29.50 -16.80
C ASP A 235 2.08 28.78 -15.54
N VAL A 236 2.96 28.50 -14.57
CA VAL A 236 2.64 27.74 -13.37
C VAL A 236 1.44 28.29 -12.58
N ASP A 237 1.19 29.60 -12.69
CA ASP A 237 0.04 30.25 -12.04
C ASP A 237 -1.30 29.77 -12.60
N ASN A 238 -1.34 29.35 -13.86
CA ASN A 238 -2.52 28.82 -14.55
C ASN A 238 -2.69 27.30 -14.41
N PHE A 239 -1.78 26.60 -13.75
CA PHE A 239 -1.93 25.15 -13.53
C PHE A 239 -3.18 24.87 -12.70
N PRO A 240 -3.91 23.78 -13.00
CA PRO A 240 -5.09 23.40 -12.24
C PRO A 240 -4.74 23.14 -10.76
N VAL A 241 -5.67 23.41 -9.85
CA VAL A 241 -5.50 23.16 -8.41
C VAL A 241 -6.14 21.81 -8.07
N GLY A 242 -5.39 20.94 -7.40
CA GLY A 242 -5.86 19.62 -6.99
C GLY A 242 -5.97 18.61 -8.13
N LEU A 243 -5.95 17.33 -7.76
CA LEU A 243 -5.91 16.22 -8.70
C LEU A 243 -7.14 16.16 -9.65
N THR A 244 -8.32 16.44 -9.12
CA THR A 244 -9.58 16.42 -9.90
C THR A 244 -9.52 17.38 -11.08
N ASN A 245 -9.01 18.59 -10.87
CA ASN A 245 -8.97 19.60 -11.92
C ASN A 245 -7.90 19.29 -12.98
N ILE A 246 -6.83 18.57 -12.65
CA ILE A 246 -5.90 18.05 -13.67
C ILE A 246 -6.65 17.12 -14.62
N TYR A 247 -7.39 16.16 -14.09
CA TYR A 247 -8.11 15.22 -14.96
C TYR A 247 -9.18 15.93 -15.79
N LEU A 248 -9.87 16.92 -15.23
CA LEU A 248 -10.84 17.72 -15.99
C LEU A 248 -10.19 18.56 -17.10
N SER A 249 -8.92 18.94 -16.98
CA SER A 249 -8.20 19.69 -18.02
C SER A 249 -7.82 18.85 -19.23
N TYR A 250 -7.95 17.53 -19.18
CA TYR A 250 -7.70 16.63 -20.30
C TYR A 250 -8.94 16.35 -21.16
N PHE A 251 -10.13 16.84 -20.74
CA PHE A 251 -11.39 16.71 -21.48
C PHE A 251 -11.90 18.05 -21.99
#